data_1d5e23a39c06732ba0f961d1364a2651
#
_entry.id   1d5e23a39c06732ba0f961d1364a2651
#
_cell.length_a   1.000
_cell.length_b   1.000
_cell.length_c   1.000
_cell.angle_alpha   90.00
_cell.angle_beta   90.00
_cell.angle_gamma   90.00
#
_symmetry.space_group_name_H-M   'P 1'
#
loop_
_entity.id
_entity.type
_entity.pdbx_description
1 polymer ?
#
loop_
_entity_poly.entity_id
_entity_poly.type
_entity_poly.pdbx_seq_one_letter_code
_entity_poly.pdbx_strand_id
1 'polypeptide(L)'
;SVTVADVQMEMVKNRINHICLTEDGTIDSRVVGVLSEHDLMVMQGNNPAILIREIRRCKAVEALRDIRDRAEQLLKKYIFQEVSIAFISTVMTEINDEIIVRCIELAEADLASEGQQHPGAKYCWLALGSEGRGEQLLRTDQDNALVFEDVPEDAYERTKNYYLDFAGRVTRLLNEVGFEYCPADMMASNPSWCLSLS
;
A
#
# COMPACT_ATOMS: atom_id res chain seq x y z
N SER A 1 -7.82 -6.62 37.99
CA SER A 1 -6.94 -6.41 36.80
C SER A 1 -7.81 -5.98 35.63
N VAL A 2 -7.46 -4.90 34.99
CA VAL A 2 -8.12 -4.42 33.78
C VAL A 2 -7.56 -5.23 32.62
N THR A 3 -8.42 -5.75 31.74
CA THR A 3 -8.04 -6.50 30.55
C THR A 3 -8.04 -5.60 29.31
N VAL A 4 -7.40 -6.05 28.22
CA VAL A 4 -7.46 -5.35 26.92
C VAL A 4 -8.90 -5.19 26.44
N ALA A 5 -9.75 -6.19 26.66
CA ALA A 5 -11.17 -6.12 26.31
C ALA A 5 -11.93 -5.06 27.13
N ASP A 6 -11.61 -4.88 28.42
CA ASP A 6 -12.22 -3.85 29.24
C ASP A 6 -11.84 -2.45 28.74
N VAL A 7 -10.57 -2.26 28.36
CA VAL A 7 -10.06 -0.99 27.78
C VAL A 7 -10.75 -0.68 26.45
N GLN A 8 -10.88 -1.66 25.58
CA GLN A 8 -11.60 -1.50 24.30
C GLN A 8 -13.06 -1.12 24.52
N MET A 9 -13.74 -1.81 25.43
CA MET A 9 -15.14 -1.51 25.75
C MET A 9 -15.32 -0.09 26.29
N GLU A 10 -14.36 0.39 27.08
CA GLU A 10 -14.38 1.76 27.62
C GLU A 10 -14.16 2.79 26.50
N MET A 11 -13.26 2.53 25.56
CA MET A 11 -13.06 3.39 24.38
C MET A 11 -14.34 3.48 23.53
N VAL A 12 -14.99 2.35 23.26
CA VAL A 12 -16.23 2.30 22.47
C VAL A 12 -17.36 3.03 23.18
N LYS A 13 -17.60 2.78 24.46
CA LYS A 13 -18.68 3.42 25.24
C LYS A 13 -18.55 4.93 25.27
N ASN A 14 -17.34 5.44 25.41
CA ASN A 14 -17.06 6.87 25.52
C ASN A 14 -16.71 7.53 24.19
N ARG A 15 -16.66 6.77 23.09
CA ARG A 15 -16.26 7.24 21.74
C ARG A 15 -14.93 7.96 21.74
N ILE A 16 -13.94 7.38 22.44
CA ILE A 16 -12.57 7.90 22.54
C ILE A 16 -11.59 6.88 21.96
N ASN A 17 -10.52 7.37 21.36
CA ASN A 17 -9.49 6.55 20.72
C ASN A 17 -8.20 6.47 21.56
N HIS A 18 -8.17 7.10 22.74
CA HIS A 18 -7.03 7.12 23.64
C HIS A 18 -7.49 7.03 25.09
N ILE A 19 -6.76 6.27 25.90
CA ILE A 19 -6.96 6.17 27.35
C ILE A 19 -5.63 6.47 28.05
N CYS A 20 -5.67 7.33 29.07
CA CYS A 20 -4.53 7.55 29.93
C CYS A 20 -4.34 6.36 30.91
N LEU A 21 -3.12 5.87 30.98
CA LEU A 21 -2.70 4.91 31.97
C LEU A 21 -2.15 5.69 33.17
N THR A 22 -2.65 5.40 34.35
CA THR A 22 -2.21 6.03 35.60
C THR A 22 -1.59 4.99 36.54
N GLU A 23 -0.74 5.42 37.44
CA GLU A 23 0.09 4.55 38.27
C GLU A 23 -0.75 3.59 39.15
N ASP A 24 -1.90 4.04 39.64
CA ASP A 24 -2.79 3.25 40.51
C ASP A 24 -4.19 3.00 39.88
N GLY A 25 -4.44 3.49 38.67
CA GLY A 25 -5.71 3.34 37.98
C GLY A 25 -6.77 4.38 38.33
N THR A 26 -6.45 5.41 39.11
CA THR A 26 -7.36 6.50 39.48
C THR A 26 -7.09 7.77 38.64
N ILE A 27 -8.09 8.69 38.61
CA ILE A 27 -7.97 9.94 37.85
C ILE A 27 -7.02 10.96 38.51
N ASP A 28 -6.77 10.80 39.82
CA ASP A 28 -5.93 11.71 40.61
C ASP A 28 -4.46 11.25 40.64
N SER A 29 -4.16 10.11 39.99
CA SER A 29 -2.83 9.51 40.00
C SER A 29 -1.99 10.01 38.83
N ARG A 30 -0.67 9.84 38.98
CA ARG A 30 0.29 10.22 37.94
C ARG A 30 0.05 9.44 36.64
N VAL A 31 -0.02 10.14 35.51
CA VAL A 31 -0.07 9.52 34.22
C VAL A 31 1.29 8.89 33.89
N VAL A 32 1.30 7.58 33.62
CA VAL A 32 2.49 6.79 33.26
C VAL A 32 2.55 6.47 31.75
N GLY A 33 1.44 6.68 31.01
CA GLY A 33 1.39 6.46 29.57
C GLY A 33 0.03 6.79 28.99
N VAL A 34 -0.05 6.71 27.66
CA VAL A 34 -1.29 6.81 26.91
C VAL A 34 -1.38 5.58 26.04
N LEU A 35 -2.52 4.92 26.04
CA LEU A 35 -2.80 3.77 25.20
C LEU A 35 -3.80 4.20 24.12
N SER A 36 -3.44 4.01 22.87
CA SER A 36 -4.32 4.27 21.73
C SER A 36 -5.03 3.00 21.27
N GLU A 37 -6.11 3.16 20.49
CA GLU A 37 -6.75 2.06 19.77
C GLU A 37 -5.74 1.29 18.89
N HIS A 38 -4.80 2.00 18.27
CA HIS A 38 -3.70 1.41 17.51
C HIS A 38 -2.82 0.48 18.36
N ASP A 39 -2.43 0.90 19.56
CA ASP A 39 -1.60 0.08 20.46
C ASP A 39 -2.32 -1.21 20.84
N LEU A 40 -3.64 -1.15 21.05
CA LEU A 40 -4.46 -2.33 21.35
C LEU A 40 -4.48 -3.31 20.16
N MET A 41 -4.57 -2.82 18.93
CA MET A 41 -4.52 -3.65 17.73
C MET A 41 -3.17 -4.33 17.57
N VAL A 42 -2.08 -3.60 17.80
CA VAL A 42 -0.72 -4.16 17.77
C VAL A 42 -0.57 -5.29 18.81
N MET A 43 -1.09 -5.10 20.03
CA MET A 43 -1.05 -6.10 21.10
C MET A 43 -1.84 -7.38 20.78
N GLN A 44 -2.87 -7.29 19.94
CA GLN A 44 -3.69 -8.45 19.52
C GLN A 44 -3.09 -9.24 18.34
N GLY A 45 -1.87 -8.96 17.94
CA GLY A 45 -1.21 -9.63 16.81
C GLY A 45 -1.70 -9.20 15.42
N ASN A 46 -2.47 -8.10 15.36
CA ASN A 46 -2.98 -7.51 14.11
C ASN A 46 -2.09 -6.37 13.62
N ASN A 47 -0.79 -6.53 13.72
CA ASN A 47 0.15 -5.47 13.37
C ASN A 47 0.37 -5.40 11.84
N PRO A 48 -0.12 -4.36 11.15
CA PRO A 48 0.09 -4.20 9.71
C PRO A 48 1.57 -4.08 9.33
N ALA A 49 2.42 -3.61 10.23
CA ALA A 49 3.87 -3.50 9.99
C ALA A 49 4.55 -4.85 9.72
N ILE A 50 3.95 -5.95 10.16
CA ILE A 50 4.44 -7.30 9.81
C ILE A 50 4.23 -7.56 8.33
N LEU A 51 3.03 -7.26 7.80
CA LEU A 51 2.71 -7.42 6.38
C LEU A 51 3.64 -6.55 5.51
N ILE A 52 3.81 -5.28 5.86
CA ILE A 52 4.71 -4.35 5.17
C ILE A 52 6.14 -4.90 5.13
N ARG A 53 6.64 -5.43 6.25
CA ARG A 53 7.99 -6.03 6.30
C ARG A 53 8.10 -7.28 5.43
N GLU A 54 7.06 -8.09 5.36
CA GLU A 54 7.03 -9.27 4.51
C GLU A 54 7.00 -8.87 3.03
N ILE A 55 6.19 -7.85 2.64
CA ILE A 55 6.14 -7.30 1.27
C ILE A 55 7.53 -6.89 0.81
N ARG A 56 8.24 -6.09 1.59
CA ARG A 56 9.60 -5.61 1.28
C ARG A 56 10.63 -6.73 1.05
N ARG A 57 10.39 -7.91 1.61
CA ARG A 57 11.28 -9.07 1.48
C ARG A 57 10.82 -10.08 0.43
N CYS A 58 9.65 -9.88 -0.13
CA CYS A 58 9.06 -10.77 -1.10
C CYS A 58 9.91 -10.82 -2.38
N LYS A 59 10.11 -12.02 -2.92
CA LYS A 59 10.86 -12.24 -4.16
C LYS A 59 10.01 -12.83 -5.29
N ALA A 60 8.78 -13.16 -5.00
CA ALA A 60 7.88 -13.80 -5.93
C ALA A 60 6.46 -13.20 -5.81
N VAL A 61 5.77 -13.09 -6.92
CA VAL A 61 4.43 -12.47 -7.01
C VAL A 61 3.37 -13.27 -6.25
N GLU A 62 3.50 -14.59 -6.22
CA GLU A 62 2.57 -15.48 -5.50
C GLU A 62 2.54 -15.16 -4.00
N ALA A 63 3.72 -14.88 -3.43
CA ALA A 63 3.81 -14.50 -2.02
C ALA A 63 3.22 -13.11 -1.75
N LEU A 64 3.28 -12.17 -2.71
CA LEU A 64 2.59 -10.88 -2.59
C LEU A 64 1.07 -11.07 -2.60
N ARG A 65 0.55 -11.98 -3.43
CA ARG A 65 -0.87 -12.33 -3.44
C ARG A 65 -1.33 -12.85 -2.07
N ASP A 66 -0.59 -13.79 -1.47
CA ASP A 66 -0.90 -14.32 -0.15
C ASP A 66 -0.90 -13.23 0.94
N ILE A 67 0.04 -12.28 0.86
CA ILE A 67 0.08 -11.15 1.80
C ILE A 67 -1.12 -10.23 1.58
N ARG A 68 -1.52 -9.97 0.34
CA ARG A 68 -2.72 -9.18 0.04
C ARG A 68 -3.99 -9.85 0.56
N ASP A 69 -4.13 -11.16 0.43
CA ASP A 69 -5.26 -11.90 0.98
C ASP A 69 -5.32 -11.78 2.52
N ARG A 70 -4.16 -11.80 3.18
CA ARG A 70 -4.06 -11.56 4.63
C ARG A 70 -4.40 -10.12 5.00
N ALA A 71 -4.05 -9.13 4.16
CA ALA A 71 -4.44 -7.74 4.35
C ALA A 71 -5.96 -7.55 4.26
N GLU A 72 -6.63 -8.25 3.33
CA GLU A 72 -8.10 -8.25 3.28
C GLU A 72 -8.74 -8.88 4.52
N GLN A 73 -8.15 -9.95 5.06
CA GLN A 73 -8.63 -10.53 6.30
C GLN A 73 -8.45 -9.57 7.48
N LEU A 74 -7.35 -8.82 7.50
CA LEU A 74 -7.09 -7.79 8.48
C LEU A 74 -8.13 -6.65 8.37
N LEU A 75 -8.42 -6.20 7.15
CA LEU A 75 -9.47 -5.21 6.87
C LEU A 75 -10.84 -5.66 7.40
N LYS A 76 -11.26 -6.90 7.08
CA LYS A 76 -12.53 -7.45 7.58
C LYS A 76 -12.59 -7.48 9.10
N LYS A 77 -11.47 -7.79 9.75
CA LYS A 77 -11.35 -7.80 11.20
C LYS A 77 -11.45 -6.39 11.79
N TYR A 78 -10.81 -5.40 11.18
CA TYR A 78 -10.91 -4.00 11.60
C TYR A 78 -12.34 -3.46 11.47
N ILE A 79 -13.04 -3.80 10.37
CA ILE A 79 -14.45 -3.42 10.19
C ILE A 79 -15.32 -4.07 11.28
N PHE A 80 -15.12 -5.36 11.57
CA PHE A 80 -15.86 -6.05 12.61
C PHE A 80 -15.59 -5.47 14.02
N GLN A 81 -14.41 -4.95 14.26
CA GLN A 81 -14.01 -4.31 15.51
C GLN A 81 -14.39 -2.81 15.58
N GLU A 82 -15.14 -2.32 14.58
CA GLU A 82 -15.57 -0.90 14.50
C GLU A 82 -14.41 0.10 14.53
N VAL A 83 -13.24 -0.30 14.03
CA VAL A 83 -12.07 0.58 13.87
C VAL A 83 -12.43 1.75 12.96
N SER A 84 -11.91 2.94 13.25
CA SER A 84 -12.20 4.12 12.44
C SER A 84 -11.82 3.92 10.97
N ILE A 85 -12.69 4.34 10.05
CA ILE A 85 -12.46 4.19 8.61
C ILE A 85 -11.20 4.95 8.16
N ALA A 86 -10.90 6.07 8.79
CA ALA A 86 -9.69 6.86 8.50
C ALA A 86 -8.41 6.06 8.79
N PHE A 87 -8.37 5.34 9.93
CA PHE A 87 -7.24 4.47 10.25
C PHE A 87 -7.15 3.29 9.29
N ILE A 88 -8.27 2.63 9.00
CA ILE A 88 -8.34 1.53 8.03
C ILE A 88 -7.80 1.98 6.67
N SER A 89 -8.24 3.16 6.19
CA SER A 89 -7.80 3.73 4.91
C SER A 89 -6.28 3.95 4.90
N THR A 90 -5.73 4.56 5.94
CA THR A 90 -4.28 4.77 6.07
C THR A 90 -3.52 3.45 6.01
N VAL A 91 -3.93 2.44 6.79
CA VAL A 91 -3.26 1.14 6.82
C VAL A 91 -3.32 0.43 5.46
N MET A 92 -4.47 0.46 4.80
CA MET A 92 -4.65 -0.20 3.50
C MET A 92 -3.87 0.51 2.40
N THR A 93 -3.82 1.86 2.41
CA THR A 93 -2.99 2.65 1.50
C THR A 93 -1.51 2.28 1.65
N GLU A 94 -0.98 2.28 2.86
CA GLU A 94 0.42 1.90 3.12
C GLU A 94 0.75 0.48 2.62
N ILE A 95 -0.16 -0.47 2.80
CA ILE A 95 0.03 -1.85 2.30
C ILE A 95 -0.01 -1.89 0.77
N ASN A 96 -0.96 -1.20 0.14
CA ASN A 96 -1.07 -1.15 -1.32
C ASN A 96 0.15 -0.49 -1.94
N ASP A 97 0.59 0.66 -1.42
CA ASP A 97 1.77 1.38 -1.88
C ASP A 97 3.03 0.50 -1.82
N GLU A 98 3.23 -0.22 -0.71
CA GLU A 98 4.37 -1.14 -0.58
C GLU A 98 4.30 -2.32 -1.57
N ILE A 99 3.09 -2.82 -1.88
CA ILE A 99 2.92 -3.86 -2.91
C ILE A 99 3.29 -3.31 -4.28
N ILE A 100 2.86 -2.08 -4.61
CA ILE A 100 3.16 -1.44 -5.89
C ILE A 100 4.67 -1.21 -6.03
N VAL A 101 5.30 -0.63 -5.01
CA VAL A 101 6.76 -0.43 -4.98
C VAL A 101 7.47 -1.77 -5.18
N ARG A 102 7.00 -2.83 -4.54
CA ARG A 102 7.61 -4.15 -4.70
C ARG A 102 7.43 -4.74 -6.10
N CYS A 103 6.26 -4.56 -6.74
CA CYS A 103 6.04 -4.96 -8.13
C CYS A 103 6.95 -4.17 -9.10
N ILE A 104 7.17 -2.88 -8.85
CA ILE A 104 8.10 -2.03 -9.58
C ILE A 104 9.52 -2.59 -9.48
N GLU A 105 10.02 -2.86 -8.27
CA GLU A 105 11.35 -3.41 -8.04
C GLU A 105 11.53 -4.80 -8.72
N LEU A 106 10.52 -5.64 -8.69
CA LEU A 106 10.54 -6.95 -9.36
C LEU A 106 10.61 -6.79 -10.88
N ALA A 107 9.84 -5.87 -11.46
CA ALA A 107 9.87 -5.60 -12.90
C ALA A 107 11.23 -5.02 -13.36
N GLU A 108 11.84 -4.13 -12.57
CA GLU A 108 13.19 -3.61 -12.83
C GLU A 108 14.24 -4.73 -12.80
N ALA A 109 14.17 -5.60 -11.78
CA ALA A 109 15.07 -6.74 -11.67
C ALA A 109 14.93 -7.72 -12.84
N ASP A 110 13.71 -7.92 -13.33
CA ASP A 110 13.40 -8.81 -14.46
C ASP A 110 14.03 -8.26 -15.76
N LEU A 111 13.79 -6.97 -16.07
CA LEU A 111 14.41 -6.29 -17.20
C LEU A 111 15.94 -6.33 -17.16
N ALA A 112 16.53 -6.08 -15.99
CA ALA A 112 17.98 -6.14 -15.81
C ALA A 112 18.53 -7.55 -16.03
N SER A 113 17.79 -8.59 -15.61
CA SER A 113 18.19 -9.99 -15.80
C SER A 113 18.19 -10.41 -17.28
N GLU A 114 17.32 -9.80 -18.09
CA GLU A 114 17.26 -9.98 -19.56
C GLU A 114 18.33 -9.16 -20.31
N GLY A 115 19.14 -8.38 -19.59
CA GLY A 115 20.18 -7.53 -20.19
C GLY A 115 19.65 -6.25 -20.83
N GLN A 116 18.41 -5.88 -20.56
CA GLN A 116 17.86 -4.60 -21.02
C GLN A 116 18.53 -3.44 -20.25
N GLN A 117 19.09 -2.49 -21.01
CA GLN A 117 19.74 -1.32 -20.43
C GLN A 117 18.69 -0.26 -20.10
N HIS A 118 18.68 0.19 -18.84
CA HIS A 118 17.90 1.33 -18.40
C HIS A 118 18.28 2.58 -19.22
N PRO A 119 17.32 3.36 -19.73
CA PRO A 119 17.59 4.48 -20.64
C PRO A 119 18.33 5.64 -19.99
N GLY A 120 18.46 5.67 -18.66
CA GLY A 120 19.12 6.73 -17.88
C GLY A 120 18.20 7.88 -17.50
N ALA A 121 17.05 8.05 -18.14
CA ALA A 121 16.03 9.02 -17.76
C ALA A 121 15.37 8.60 -16.44
N LYS A 122 15.10 9.54 -15.54
CA LYS A 122 14.31 9.25 -14.33
C LYS A 122 12.84 9.15 -14.69
N TYR A 123 12.08 8.47 -13.85
CA TYR A 123 10.64 8.35 -14.01
C TYR A 123 9.91 8.50 -12.68
N CYS A 124 8.62 8.74 -12.77
CA CYS A 124 7.69 8.74 -11.65
C CYS A 124 6.50 7.85 -12.00
N TRP A 125 6.21 6.89 -11.14
CA TRP A 125 4.96 6.14 -11.15
C TRP A 125 3.90 6.92 -10.42
N LEU A 126 2.75 7.12 -11.02
CA LEU A 126 1.64 7.90 -10.48
C LEU A 126 0.46 6.97 -10.20
N ALA A 127 0.03 6.93 -8.95
CA ALA A 127 -1.25 6.35 -8.57
C ALA A 127 -2.38 7.36 -8.85
N LEU A 128 -3.46 6.91 -9.45
CA LEU A 128 -4.61 7.74 -9.84
C LEU A 128 -5.89 7.23 -9.17
N GLY A 129 -7.02 7.80 -9.48
CA GLY A 129 -8.32 7.34 -9.02
C GLY A 129 -8.43 7.24 -7.49
N SER A 130 -9.03 6.17 -6.99
CA SER A 130 -9.20 5.92 -5.55
C SER A 130 -7.88 5.64 -4.83
N GLU A 131 -6.91 5.05 -5.54
CA GLU A 131 -5.58 4.78 -5.00
C GLU A 131 -4.83 6.10 -4.75
N GLY A 132 -4.76 6.99 -5.74
CA GLY A 132 -4.12 8.30 -5.60
C GLY A 132 -4.74 9.20 -4.53
N ARG A 133 -5.97 8.93 -4.10
CA ARG A 133 -6.61 9.64 -2.99
C ARG A 133 -6.52 8.90 -1.64
N GLY A 134 -5.84 7.74 -1.58
CA GLY A 134 -5.74 6.94 -0.37
C GLY A 134 -7.08 6.36 0.10
N GLU A 135 -8.01 6.10 -0.81
CA GLU A 135 -9.37 5.61 -0.52
C GLU A 135 -9.59 4.14 -0.92
N GLN A 136 -8.58 3.49 -1.46
CA GLN A 136 -8.66 2.13 -1.97
C GLN A 136 -8.63 1.10 -0.83
N LEU A 137 -9.77 0.56 -0.45
CA LEU A 137 -9.90 -0.39 0.66
C LEU A 137 -10.03 -1.84 0.21
N LEU A 138 -10.75 -2.10 -0.87
CA LEU A 138 -11.05 -3.43 -1.40
C LEU A 138 -10.21 -3.71 -2.65
N ARG A 139 -10.37 -4.90 -3.23
CA ARG A 139 -9.84 -5.21 -4.55
C ARG A 139 -10.54 -4.34 -5.57
N THR A 140 -9.82 -3.40 -6.10
CA THR A 140 -10.26 -2.49 -7.13
C THR A 140 -9.32 -2.60 -8.32
N ASP A 141 -9.68 -1.94 -9.40
CA ASP A 141 -8.87 -1.81 -10.60
C ASP A 141 -7.63 -0.92 -10.37
N GLN A 142 -6.69 -1.04 -11.28
CA GLN A 142 -5.48 -0.24 -11.33
C GLN A 142 -5.76 1.03 -12.12
N ASP A 143 -5.54 2.18 -11.51
CA ASP A 143 -5.50 3.48 -12.18
C ASP A 143 -4.11 4.07 -11.98
N ASN A 144 -3.27 4.05 -13.02
CA ASN A 144 -1.89 4.51 -12.88
C ASN A 144 -1.37 5.13 -14.18
N ALA A 145 -0.30 5.91 -14.05
CA ALA A 145 0.44 6.48 -15.17
C ALA A 145 1.94 6.45 -14.87
N LEU A 146 2.74 6.60 -15.92
CA LEU A 146 4.18 6.78 -15.81
C LEU A 146 4.59 8.04 -16.55
N VAL A 147 5.37 8.89 -15.87
CA VAL A 147 5.98 10.07 -16.46
C VAL A 147 7.49 9.96 -16.35
N PHE A 148 8.20 10.15 -17.45
CA PHE A 148 9.67 10.13 -17.49
C PHE A 148 10.25 11.47 -17.91
N GLU A 149 11.52 11.71 -17.53
CA GLU A 149 12.25 12.92 -17.91
C GLU A 149 12.33 13.07 -19.42
N ASP A 150 12.31 14.32 -19.88
CA ASP A 150 12.55 14.63 -21.29
C ASP A 150 13.93 14.14 -21.72
N VAL A 151 13.96 13.52 -22.89
CA VAL A 151 15.17 13.01 -23.52
C VAL A 151 15.32 13.61 -24.93
N PRO A 152 16.53 13.59 -25.50
CA PRO A 152 16.73 13.99 -26.89
C PRO A 152 15.78 13.24 -27.85
N GLU A 153 15.35 13.91 -28.91
CA GLU A 153 14.35 13.41 -29.87
C GLU A 153 14.77 12.05 -30.48
N ASP A 154 16.04 11.86 -30.74
CA ASP A 154 16.62 10.60 -31.25
C ASP A 154 16.59 9.43 -30.22
N ALA A 155 16.44 9.74 -28.95
CA ALA A 155 16.33 8.76 -27.85
C ALA A 155 14.88 8.51 -27.40
N TYR A 156 13.93 9.36 -27.81
CA TYR A 156 12.55 9.35 -27.30
C TYR A 156 11.85 8.01 -27.49
N GLU A 157 11.78 7.51 -28.70
CA GLU A 157 11.09 6.25 -29.02
C GLU A 157 11.70 5.06 -28.26
N ARG A 158 13.01 5.00 -28.17
CA ARG A 158 13.70 3.95 -27.40
C ARG A 158 13.36 4.02 -25.91
N THR A 159 13.36 5.22 -25.35
CA THR A 159 13.06 5.45 -23.93
C THR A 159 11.59 5.14 -23.62
N LYS A 160 10.68 5.60 -24.49
CA LYS A 160 9.24 5.32 -24.36
C LYS A 160 8.95 3.82 -24.46
N ASN A 161 9.54 3.13 -25.40
CA ASN A 161 9.36 1.68 -25.55
C ASN A 161 9.89 0.91 -24.35
N TYR A 162 11.01 1.31 -23.76
CA TYR A 162 11.52 0.73 -22.52
C TYR A 162 10.50 0.91 -21.38
N TYR A 163 9.97 2.12 -21.16
CA TYR A 163 9.03 2.37 -20.09
C TYR A 163 7.66 1.73 -20.33
N LEU A 164 7.25 1.54 -21.57
CA LEU A 164 6.04 0.76 -21.89
C LEU A 164 6.20 -0.73 -21.56
N ASP A 165 7.36 -1.35 -21.88
CA ASP A 165 7.64 -2.73 -21.50
C ASP A 165 7.71 -2.85 -19.98
N PHE A 166 8.43 -1.96 -19.32
CA PHE A 166 8.50 -1.87 -17.86
C PHE A 166 7.11 -1.76 -17.23
N ALA A 167 6.31 -0.79 -17.66
CA ALA A 167 4.95 -0.58 -17.13
C ALA A 167 4.03 -1.77 -17.42
N GLY A 168 4.18 -2.43 -18.58
CA GLY A 168 3.47 -3.66 -18.92
C GLY A 168 3.79 -4.80 -17.95
N ARG A 169 5.04 -4.91 -17.49
CA ARG A 169 5.43 -5.89 -16.46
C ARG A 169 4.85 -5.55 -15.10
N VAL A 170 4.93 -4.28 -14.68
CA VAL A 170 4.38 -3.83 -13.39
C VAL A 170 2.87 -4.07 -13.34
N THR A 171 2.11 -3.63 -14.36
CA THR A 171 0.64 -3.81 -14.40
C THR A 171 0.24 -5.29 -14.43
N ARG A 172 1.01 -6.15 -15.10
CA ARG A 172 0.81 -7.59 -15.08
C ARG A 172 1.05 -8.17 -13.68
N LEU A 173 2.15 -7.82 -13.01
CA LEU A 173 2.45 -8.27 -11.64
C LEU A 173 1.36 -7.81 -10.68
N LEU A 174 0.90 -6.56 -10.77
CA LEU A 174 -0.21 -6.04 -9.98
C LEU A 174 -1.50 -6.84 -10.22
N ASN A 175 -1.79 -7.20 -11.47
CA ASN A 175 -2.95 -8.04 -11.78
C ASN A 175 -2.82 -9.44 -11.17
N GLU A 176 -1.65 -10.05 -11.21
CA GLU A 176 -1.37 -11.33 -10.58
C GLU A 176 -1.51 -11.28 -9.05
N VAL A 177 -1.19 -10.15 -8.42
CA VAL A 177 -1.43 -9.91 -6.98
C VAL A 177 -2.91 -9.72 -6.67
N GLY A 178 -3.73 -9.31 -7.65
CA GLY A 178 -5.18 -9.15 -7.51
C GLY A 178 -5.69 -7.72 -7.64
N PHE A 179 -4.91 -6.81 -8.25
CA PHE A 179 -5.43 -5.53 -8.74
C PHE A 179 -5.93 -5.73 -10.17
N GLU A 180 -7.22 -5.62 -10.40
CA GLU A 180 -7.81 -5.83 -11.73
C GLU A 180 -7.33 -4.76 -12.72
N TYR A 181 -7.28 -5.09 -14.00
CA TYR A 181 -6.99 -4.09 -15.02
C TYR A 181 -8.11 -3.05 -15.10
N CYS A 182 -7.74 -1.77 -15.27
CA CYS A 182 -8.71 -0.70 -15.45
C CYS A 182 -9.55 -0.92 -16.71
N PRO A 183 -10.88 -0.98 -16.61
CA PRO A 183 -11.75 -1.13 -17.79
C PRO A 183 -11.64 0.03 -18.80
N ALA A 184 -11.23 1.22 -18.33
CA ALA A 184 -10.99 2.40 -19.16
C ALA A 184 -9.56 2.47 -19.71
N ASP A 185 -8.72 1.44 -19.44
CA ASP A 185 -7.32 1.36 -19.86
C ASP A 185 -6.46 2.57 -19.40
N MET A 186 -6.80 3.13 -18.23
CA MET A 186 -6.01 4.19 -17.57
C MET A 186 -4.85 3.57 -16.80
N MET A 187 -3.89 3.00 -17.53
CA MET A 187 -2.74 2.30 -16.96
C MET A 187 -1.45 2.73 -17.66
N ALA A 188 -0.35 2.76 -16.92
CA ALA A 188 0.96 3.12 -17.43
C ALA A 188 1.45 2.25 -18.59
N SER A 189 0.90 1.04 -18.75
CA SER A 189 1.14 0.17 -19.91
C SER A 189 0.48 0.65 -21.21
N ASN A 190 -0.49 1.57 -21.12
CA ASN A 190 -1.10 2.22 -22.29
C ASN A 190 -0.22 3.41 -22.72
N PRO A 191 0.16 3.53 -24.01
CA PRO A 191 0.97 4.63 -24.52
C PRO A 191 0.45 6.04 -24.21
N SER A 192 -0.85 6.20 -23.97
CA SER A 192 -1.47 7.46 -23.61
C SER A 192 -1.23 7.87 -22.13
N TRP A 193 -0.81 6.91 -21.30
CA TRP A 193 -0.53 7.11 -19.88
C TRP A 193 0.94 6.86 -19.52
N CYS A 194 1.81 6.73 -20.53
CA CYS A 194 3.26 6.63 -20.41
C CYS A 194 3.90 7.74 -21.25
N LEU A 195 4.21 8.87 -20.64
CA LEU A 195 4.56 10.10 -21.35
C LEU A 195 5.84 10.72 -20.77
N SER A 196 6.51 11.58 -21.59
CA SER A 196 7.53 12.51 -21.07
C SER A 196 6.89 13.70 -20.36
N LEU A 197 7.73 14.48 -19.68
CA LEU A 197 7.28 15.67 -18.95
C LEU A 197 6.72 16.80 -19.84
N SER A 198 7.16 16.87 -21.11
CA SER A 198 6.73 17.88 -22.11
C SER A 198 5.69 17.36 -23.08
#